data_f6d5a8011f1efa5ab97a9d5cf1512f30
#
_entry.id   f6d5a8011f1efa5ab97a9d5cf1512f30
#
_cell.length_a   1.000
_cell.length_b   1.000
_cell.length_c   1.000
_cell.angle_alpha   90.00
_cell.angle_beta   90.00
_cell.angle_gamma   90.00
#
_symmetry.space_group_name_H-M   'P 1'
#
loop_
_entity.id
_entity.type
_entity.pdbx_description
1 polymer ?
#
loop_
_entity_poly.entity_id
_entity_poly.type
_entity_poly.pdbx_seq_one_letter_code
_entity_poly.pdbx_strand_id
1 'polypeptide(L)'
;LLSDSNKYIRYVGGLIGFVIVIAVILSQSRAGIMSIAFICFILLNMKFFHKRWVKYLSLLCFALLLSGCYWMKKDSADGRLLIWRCSVSMVKDAPWLGHGIGSFEARYMDYQADYFRQYGLNRYSMLADNVKHPFNEYLGVLLNFGFVGLLMILALITLLIYCYKKHPCAEKRIAFYSLISIGVFSFFSYTFTYPFTWIVTFLCIIILTKEYIAKVFTCPIIKNTVCI
;
A
#
# COMPACT_ATOMS: atom_id res chain seq x y z
N LEU A 1 -22.61 -6.40 -33.87
CA LEU A 1 -21.29 -5.73 -33.87
C LEU A 1 -20.88 -5.22 -32.47
N LEU A 2 -21.76 -4.53 -31.70
CA LEU A 2 -21.44 -4.04 -30.33
C LEU A 2 -21.26 -5.18 -29.31
N SER A 3 -21.95 -6.31 -29.47
CA SER A 3 -21.84 -7.50 -28.59
C SER A 3 -20.50 -8.21 -28.73
N ASP A 4 -19.92 -8.27 -29.92
CA ASP A 4 -18.65 -8.96 -30.18
C ASP A 4 -17.45 -8.11 -29.73
N SER A 5 -17.53 -6.78 -29.88
CA SER A 5 -16.52 -5.85 -29.33
C SER A 5 -16.36 -6.02 -27.81
N ASN A 6 -17.47 -6.17 -27.08
CA ASN A 6 -17.44 -6.39 -25.62
C ASN A 6 -16.79 -7.73 -25.24
N LYS A 7 -16.99 -8.78 -26.02
CA LYS A 7 -16.34 -10.09 -25.76
C LYS A 7 -14.83 -10.00 -26.00
N TYR A 8 -14.41 -9.39 -27.11
CA TYR A 8 -13.01 -9.21 -27.45
C TYR A 8 -12.25 -8.42 -26.37
N ILE A 9 -12.81 -7.31 -25.91
CA ILE A 9 -12.23 -6.50 -24.82
C ILE A 9 -12.07 -7.34 -23.54
N ARG A 10 -13.04 -8.19 -23.23
CA ARG A 10 -12.96 -9.10 -22.06
C ARG A 10 -11.85 -10.13 -22.20
N TYR A 11 -11.67 -10.73 -23.36
CA TYR A 11 -10.60 -11.70 -23.61
C TYR A 11 -9.22 -11.05 -23.55
N VAL A 12 -9.05 -9.88 -24.17
CA VAL A 12 -7.79 -9.11 -24.13
C VAL A 12 -7.46 -8.68 -22.70
N GLY A 13 -8.44 -8.17 -21.95
CA GLY A 13 -8.26 -7.82 -20.55
C GLY A 13 -7.89 -9.01 -19.67
N GLY A 14 -8.50 -10.17 -19.90
CA GLY A 14 -8.16 -11.42 -19.23
C GLY A 14 -6.74 -11.88 -19.53
N LEU A 15 -6.32 -11.82 -20.80
CA LEU A 15 -4.97 -12.18 -21.23
C LEU A 15 -3.92 -11.25 -20.59
N ILE A 16 -4.15 -9.94 -20.61
CA ILE A 16 -3.26 -8.96 -19.96
C ILE A 16 -3.16 -9.24 -18.46
N GLY A 17 -4.29 -9.48 -17.79
CA GLY A 17 -4.31 -9.81 -16.36
C GLY A 17 -3.51 -11.09 -16.06
N PHE A 18 -3.63 -12.11 -16.88
CA PHE A 18 -2.89 -13.37 -16.76
C PHE A 18 -1.38 -13.14 -16.92
N VAL A 19 -0.96 -12.38 -17.93
CA VAL A 19 0.46 -12.04 -18.15
C VAL A 19 1.03 -11.25 -16.95
N ILE A 20 0.27 -10.29 -16.40
CA ILE A 20 0.69 -9.53 -15.21
C ILE A 20 0.89 -10.47 -14.01
N VAL A 21 -0.04 -11.39 -13.75
CA VAL A 21 0.08 -12.35 -12.65
C VAL A 21 1.34 -13.22 -12.82
N ILE A 22 1.59 -13.74 -14.01
CA ILE A 22 2.81 -14.52 -14.31
C ILE A 22 4.06 -13.66 -14.06
N ALA A 23 4.09 -12.42 -14.56
CA ALA A 23 5.22 -11.52 -14.37
C ALA A 23 5.51 -11.25 -12.89
N VAL A 24 4.47 -11.05 -12.06
CA VAL A 24 4.60 -10.87 -10.61
C VAL A 24 5.12 -12.13 -9.92
N ILE A 25 4.67 -13.31 -10.32
CA ILE A 25 5.16 -14.58 -9.77
C ILE A 25 6.63 -14.79 -10.16
N LEU A 26 6.99 -14.59 -11.42
CA LEU A 26 8.37 -14.73 -11.92
C LEU A 26 9.34 -13.72 -11.28
N SER A 27 8.87 -12.51 -10.98
CA SER A 27 9.66 -11.49 -10.28
C SER A 27 9.96 -11.87 -8.82
N GLN A 28 9.34 -12.92 -8.29
CA GLN A 28 9.42 -13.35 -6.88
C GLN A 28 9.18 -12.20 -5.89
N SER A 29 8.40 -11.19 -6.30
CA SER A 29 8.05 -10.04 -5.48
C SER A 29 7.02 -10.42 -4.44
N ARG A 30 7.44 -10.61 -3.18
CA ARG A 30 6.51 -10.90 -2.06
C ARG A 30 5.42 -9.85 -1.92
N ALA A 31 5.78 -8.58 -2.03
CA ALA A 31 4.82 -7.48 -1.93
C ALA A 31 3.78 -7.54 -3.06
N GLY A 32 4.20 -7.85 -4.30
CA GLY A 32 3.29 -8.03 -5.44
C GLY A 32 2.35 -9.23 -5.26
N ILE A 33 2.89 -10.39 -4.87
CA ILE A 33 2.09 -11.60 -4.61
C ILE A 33 1.07 -11.33 -3.52
N MET A 34 1.47 -10.67 -2.43
CA MET A 34 0.59 -10.31 -1.32
C MET A 34 -0.52 -9.35 -1.74
N SER A 35 -0.21 -8.34 -2.57
CA SER A 35 -1.21 -7.40 -3.09
C SER A 35 -2.24 -8.10 -3.96
N ILE A 36 -1.82 -8.96 -4.88
CA ILE A 36 -2.73 -9.73 -5.73
C ILE A 36 -3.60 -10.65 -4.86
N ALA A 37 -3.00 -11.40 -3.93
CA ALA A 37 -3.72 -12.29 -3.04
C ALA A 37 -4.77 -11.56 -2.20
N PHE A 38 -4.42 -10.37 -1.68
CA PHE A 38 -5.34 -9.56 -0.88
C PHE A 38 -6.52 -9.04 -1.70
N ILE A 39 -6.27 -8.56 -2.92
CA ILE A 39 -7.35 -8.15 -3.83
C ILE A 39 -8.24 -9.34 -4.20
N CYS A 40 -7.66 -10.49 -4.52
CA CYS A 40 -8.44 -11.73 -4.76
C CYS A 40 -9.27 -12.11 -3.54
N PHE A 41 -8.70 -12.03 -2.33
CA PHE A 41 -9.40 -12.28 -1.07
C PHE A 41 -10.61 -11.35 -0.91
N ILE A 42 -10.45 -10.04 -1.15
CA ILE A 42 -11.57 -9.07 -1.09
C ILE A 42 -12.65 -9.42 -2.12
N LEU A 43 -12.27 -9.62 -3.39
CA LEU A 43 -13.22 -9.88 -4.47
C LEU A 43 -14.00 -11.19 -4.28
N LEU A 44 -13.34 -12.25 -3.80
CA LEU A 44 -14.01 -13.53 -3.48
C LEU A 44 -15.01 -13.35 -2.33
N ASN A 45 -14.61 -12.65 -1.27
CA ASN A 45 -15.50 -12.40 -0.14
C ASN A 45 -16.69 -11.51 -0.51
N MET A 46 -16.51 -10.53 -1.40
CA MET A 46 -17.63 -9.72 -1.90
C MET A 46 -18.59 -10.52 -2.77
N LYS A 47 -18.06 -11.37 -3.67
CA LYS A 47 -18.89 -12.19 -4.58
C LYS A 47 -19.68 -13.27 -3.83
N PHE A 48 -19.09 -13.89 -2.81
CA PHE A 48 -19.67 -15.01 -2.07
C PHE A 48 -20.01 -14.64 -0.62
N PHE A 49 -20.41 -13.40 -0.39
CA PHE A 49 -20.65 -12.84 0.95
C PHE A 49 -21.55 -13.70 1.85
N HIS A 50 -22.56 -14.37 1.28
CA HIS A 50 -23.52 -15.20 2.02
C HIS A 50 -22.98 -16.60 2.41
N LYS A 51 -21.88 -17.05 1.81
CA LYS A 51 -21.32 -18.38 2.09
C LYS A 51 -20.22 -18.29 3.15
N ARG A 52 -20.54 -18.62 4.39
CA ARG A 52 -19.56 -18.61 5.52
C ARG A 52 -18.32 -19.45 5.22
N TRP A 53 -18.49 -20.62 4.61
CA TRP A 53 -17.39 -21.50 4.22
C TRP A 53 -16.35 -20.82 3.31
N VAL A 54 -16.80 -20.01 2.36
CA VAL A 54 -15.88 -19.29 1.44
C VAL A 54 -15.02 -18.29 2.22
N LYS A 55 -15.57 -17.62 3.24
CA LYS A 55 -14.83 -16.70 4.08
C LYS A 55 -13.71 -17.42 4.87
N TYR A 56 -14.04 -18.52 5.51
CA TYR A 56 -13.04 -19.28 6.29
C TYR A 56 -11.99 -19.90 5.38
N LEU A 57 -12.39 -20.47 4.24
CA LEU A 57 -11.46 -21.05 3.28
C LEU A 57 -10.54 -20.00 2.68
N SER A 58 -11.07 -18.84 2.28
CA SER A 58 -10.24 -17.73 1.73
C SER A 58 -9.30 -17.16 2.78
N LEU A 59 -9.72 -17.07 4.04
CA LEU A 59 -8.86 -16.65 5.15
C LEU A 59 -7.74 -17.67 5.40
N LEU A 60 -8.06 -18.95 5.40
CA LEU A 60 -7.08 -20.04 5.55
C LEU A 60 -6.06 -20.02 4.39
N CYS A 61 -6.51 -19.93 3.15
CA CYS A 61 -5.64 -19.83 1.98
C CYS A 61 -4.72 -18.61 2.05
N PHE A 62 -5.26 -17.46 2.49
CA PHE A 62 -4.47 -16.24 2.66
C PHE A 62 -3.42 -16.41 3.77
N ALA A 63 -3.78 -17.01 4.91
CA ALA A 63 -2.84 -17.29 6.00
C ALA A 63 -1.73 -18.28 5.60
N LEU A 64 -2.08 -19.33 4.84
CA LEU A 64 -1.10 -20.28 4.30
C LEU A 64 -0.15 -19.61 3.31
N LEU A 65 -0.65 -18.70 2.47
CA LEU A 65 0.16 -17.95 1.53
C LEU A 65 1.13 -17.00 2.26
N LEU A 66 0.68 -16.31 3.31
CA LEU A 66 1.53 -15.50 4.20
C LEU A 66 2.67 -16.33 4.79
N SER A 67 2.32 -17.49 5.35
CA SER A 67 3.29 -18.41 5.93
C SER A 67 4.30 -18.90 4.89
N GLY A 68 3.82 -19.32 3.70
CA GLY A 68 4.69 -19.74 2.59
C GLY A 68 5.64 -18.64 2.14
N CYS A 69 5.18 -17.41 1.98
CA CYS A 69 6.01 -16.26 1.62
C CYS A 69 7.08 -15.94 2.69
N TYR A 70 6.78 -16.17 3.97
CA TYR A 70 7.77 -16.04 5.04
C TYR A 70 8.88 -17.11 4.91
N TRP A 71 8.50 -18.38 4.77
CA TRP A 71 9.46 -19.49 4.72
C TRP A 71 10.34 -19.48 3.47
N MET A 72 9.81 -19.07 2.32
CA MET A 72 10.57 -19.00 1.05
C MET A 72 11.80 -18.09 1.11
N LYS A 73 11.75 -16.99 1.90
CA LYS A 73 12.84 -16.00 2.03
C LYS A 73 12.99 -15.55 3.49
N LYS A 74 13.19 -16.51 4.39
CA LYS A 74 13.24 -16.30 5.83
C LYS A 74 14.25 -15.21 6.23
N ASP A 75 15.46 -15.26 5.73
CA ASP A 75 16.51 -14.29 6.08
C ASP A 75 16.13 -12.86 5.71
N SER A 76 15.56 -12.66 4.51
CA SER A 76 15.06 -11.35 4.11
C SER A 76 13.81 -10.91 4.90
N ALA A 77 13.02 -11.83 5.46
CA ALA A 77 11.93 -11.49 6.36
C ALA A 77 12.45 -11.11 7.76
N ASP A 78 13.38 -11.87 8.27
CA ASP A 78 14.06 -11.61 9.54
C ASP A 78 14.85 -10.29 9.50
N GLY A 79 15.54 -9.98 8.38
CA GLY A 79 16.19 -8.69 8.18
C GLY A 79 15.20 -7.52 8.26
N ARG A 80 14.01 -7.65 7.66
CA ARG A 80 12.95 -6.62 7.80
C ARG A 80 12.44 -6.49 9.22
N LEU A 81 12.34 -7.58 9.97
CA LEU A 81 11.95 -7.53 11.38
C LEU A 81 12.96 -6.76 12.22
N LEU A 82 14.27 -6.92 11.96
CA LEU A 82 15.30 -6.11 12.58
C LEU A 82 15.12 -4.62 12.26
N ILE A 83 14.96 -4.30 10.96
CA ILE A 83 14.74 -2.94 10.49
C ILE A 83 13.53 -2.31 11.19
N TRP A 84 12.41 -3.02 11.26
CA TRP A 84 11.20 -2.51 11.90
C TRP A 84 11.36 -2.33 13.41
N ARG A 85 12.10 -3.20 14.10
CA ARG A 85 12.40 -3.03 15.54
C ARG A 85 13.20 -1.75 15.79
N CYS A 86 14.28 -1.53 15.04
CA CYS A 86 15.08 -0.30 15.14
C CYS A 86 14.24 0.94 14.79
N SER A 87 13.41 0.85 13.74
CA SER A 87 12.50 1.92 13.35
C SER A 87 11.47 2.26 14.42
N VAL A 88 10.92 1.27 15.12
CA VAL A 88 9.97 1.51 16.23
C VAL A 88 10.68 2.21 17.40
N SER A 89 11.95 1.91 17.67
CA SER A 89 12.73 2.65 18.65
C SER A 89 12.90 4.11 18.24
N MET A 90 13.22 4.38 16.97
CA MET A 90 13.26 5.75 16.43
C MET A 90 11.92 6.48 16.60
N VAL A 91 10.79 5.83 16.30
CA VAL A 91 9.45 6.45 16.47
C VAL A 91 9.19 6.84 17.93
N LYS A 92 9.66 6.03 18.89
CA LYS A 92 9.48 6.35 20.33
C LYS A 92 10.18 7.62 20.76
N ASP A 93 11.30 7.98 20.13
CA ASP A 93 12.06 9.19 20.49
C ASP A 93 11.43 10.47 19.95
N ALA A 94 10.65 10.40 18.85
CA ALA A 94 9.93 11.53 18.29
C ALA A 94 8.53 11.14 17.79
N PRO A 95 7.59 10.77 18.69
CA PRO A 95 6.33 10.13 18.30
C PRO A 95 5.36 11.08 17.57
N TRP A 96 5.31 12.35 17.93
CA TRP A 96 4.26 13.26 17.44
C TRP A 96 4.55 13.84 16.06
N LEU A 97 5.74 14.40 15.86
CA LEU A 97 6.14 15.12 14.63
C LEU A 97 7.16 14.34 13.79
N GLY A 98 7.66 13.21 14.32
CA GLY A 98 8.72 12.46 13.68
C GLY A 98 10.08 13.16 13.71
N HIS A 99 11.04 12.61 12.99
CA HIS A 99 12.42 13.12 12.92
C HIS A 99 12.68 14.00 11.67
N GLY A 100 11.68 14.18 10.80
CA GLY A 100 11.81 14.88 9.52
C GLY A 100 12.19 13.96 8.36
N ILE A 101 12.08 14.51 7.15
CA ILE A 101 12.33 13.77 5.89
C ILE A 101 13.81 13.35 5.83
N GLY A 102 14.07 12.11 5.41
CA GLY A 102 15.44 11.56 5.29
C GLY A 102 16.05 11.11 6.60
N SER A 103 15.37 11.24 7.71
CA SER A 103 15.87 10.89 9.04
C SER A 103 16.21 9.41 9.19
N PHE A 104 15.50 8.54 8.49
CA PHE A 104 15.76 7.10 8.53
C PHE A 104 17.18 6.79 8.01
N GLU A 105 17.52 7.23 6.80
CA GLU A 105 18.85 6.99 6.21
C GLU A 105 19.97 7.57 7.07
N ALA A 106 19.73 8.74 7.68
CA ALA A 106 20.74 9.45 8.48
C ALA A 106 21.00 8.79 9.85
N ARG A 107 19.99 8.16 10.48
CA ARG A 107 20.08 7.76 11.89
C ARG A 107 19.90 6.25 12.12
N TYR A 108 19.43 5.49 11.12
CA TYR A 108 19.11 4.07 11.28
C TYR A 108 20.26 3.25 11.83
N MET A 109 21.50 3.53 11.40
CA MET A 109 22.68 2.79 11.83
C MET A 109 22.98 2.95 13.31
N ASP A 110 22.68 4.13 13.89
CA ASP A 110 22.86 4.38 15.32
C ASP A 110 21.90 3.52 16.14
N TYR A 111 20.60 3.47 15.75
CA TYR A 111 19.60 2.62 16.39
C TYR A 111 19.86 1.13 16.20
N GLN A 112 20.43 0.73 15.07
CA GLN A 112 20.87 -0.64 14.86
C GLN A 112 22.05 -0.99 15.78
N ALA A 113 23.01 -0.10 15.95
CA ALA A 113 24.14 -0.28 16.87
C ALA A 113 23.63 -0.37 18.33
N ASP A 114 22.71 0.50 18.74
CA ASP A 114 22.11 0.46 20.06
C ASP A 114 21.32 -0.81 20.32
N TYR A 115 20.60 -1.30 19.30
CA TYR A 115 19.93 -2.60 19.40
C TYR A 115 20.92 -3.72 19.71
N PHE A 116 22.07 -3.80 19.03
CA PHE A 116 23.07 -4.85 19.29
C PHE A 116 23.84 -4.62 20.60
N ARG A 117 24.01 -3.38 21.04
CA ARG A 117 24.54 -3.09 22.39
C ARG A 117 23.62 -3.63 23.49
N GLN A 118 22.33 -3.48 23.33
CA GLN A 118 21.34 -3.89 24.33
C GLN A 118 21.06 -5.40 24.33
N TYR A 119 20.97 -6.03 23.15
CA TYR A 119 20.53 -7.43 23.01
C TYR A 119 21.68 -8.39 22.66
N GLY A 120 22.90 -7.90 22.50
CA GLY A 120 24.05 -8.68 22.07
C GLY A 120 23.95 -9.15 20.63
N LEU A 121 25.00 -9.84 20.18
CA LEU A 121 25.03 -10.49 18.87
C LEU A 121 24.05 -11.67 18.87
N ASN A 122 23.06 -11.64 17.99
CA ASN A 122 22.02 -12.65 17.87
C ASN A 122 21.80 -13.03 16.41
N ARG A 123 20.76 -13.82 16.09
CA ARG A 123 20.48 -14.27 14.72
C ARG A 123 20.35 -13.15 13.68
N TYR A 124 20.09 -11.91 14.11
CA TYR A 124 19.96 -10.77 13.21
C TYR A 124 21.31 -10.11 12.88
N SER A 125 22.39 -10.43 13.60
CA SER A 125 23.68 -9.79 13.36
C SER A 125 24.24 -10.06 11.96
N MET A 126 23.99 -11.26 11.41
CA MET A 126 24.37 -11.62 10.04
C MET A 126 23.46 -10.99 8.97
N LEU A 127 22.33 -10.40 9.37
CA LEU A 127 21.34 -9.76 8.50
C LEU A 127 21.37 -8.23 8.66
N ALA A 128 22.26 -7.73 9.51
CA ALA A 128 22.46 -6.30 9.72
C ALA A 128 23.08 -5.67 8.48
N ASP A 129 22.43 -4.64 7.95
CA ASP A 129 22.88 -3.96 6.73
C ASP A 129 22.52 -2.47 6.83
N ASN A 130 23.25 -1.65 6.09
CA ASN A 130 22.94 -0.23 5.94
C ASN A 130 21.85 -0.06 4.87
N VAL A 131 20.64 0.13 5.32
CA VAL A 131 19.46 0.25 4.46
C VAL A 131 18.96 1.69 4.41
N LYS A 132 18.49 2.11 3.24
CA LYS A 132 17.98 3.48 2.99
C LYS A 132 16.51 3.64 3.30
N HIS A 133 15.76 2.56 3.40
CA HIS A 133 14.29 2.59 3.54
C HIS A 133 13.81 1.56 4.57
N PRO A 134 12.77 1.86 5.34
CA PRO A 134 12.23 0.94 6.36
C PRO A 134 11.44 -0.24 5.77
N PHE A 135 11.31 -0.38 4.44
CA PHE A 135 10.51 -1.40 3.74
C PHE A 135 9.05 -1.45 4.19
N ASN A 136 8.54 -0.34 4.69
CA ASN A 136 7.15 -0.12 5.08
C ASN A 136 6.90 1.39 5.04
N GLU A 137 6.04 1.83 4.13
CA GLU A 137 5.77 3.27 3.94
C GLU A 137 5.06 3.91 5.14
N TYR A 138 4.19 3.15 5.81
CA TYR A 138 3.49 3.66 7.01
C TYR A 138 4.47 3.93 8.15
N LEU A 139 5.46 3.06 8.29
CA LEU A 139 6.54 3.26 9.23
C LEU A 139 7.44 4.43 8.80
N GLY A 140 7.70 4.59 7.49
CA GLY A 140 8.39 5.73 6.93
C GLY A 140 7.68 7.05 7.22
N VAL A 141 6.34 7.07 7.12
CA VAL A 141 5.53 8.24 7.48
C VAL A 141 5.64 8.54 8.99
N LEU A 142 5.56 7.52 9.84
CA LEU A 142 5.74 7.69 11.29
C LEU A 142 7.13 8.24 11.64
N LEU A 143 8.18 7.78 10.95
CA LEU A 143 9.54 8.26 11.16
C LEU A 143 9.72 9.72 10.73
N ASN A 144 9.14 10.09 9.57
CA ASN A 144 9.31 11.42 9.01
C ASN A 144 8.37 12.47 9.63
N PHE A 145 7.11 12.09 9.91
CA PHE A 145 6.03 13.02 10.27
C PHE A 145 5.29 12.64 11.56
N GLY A 146 5.70 11.56 12.23
CA GLY A 146 5.10 11.08 13.47
C GLY A 146 3.63 10.66 13.32
N PHE A 147 2.93 10.65 14.46
CA PHE A 147 1.50 10.34 14.48
C PHE A 147 0.65 11.38 13.75
N VAL A 148 1.09 12.64 13.68
CA VAL A 148 0.39 13.68 12.91
C VAL A 148 0.33 13.31 11.44
N GLY A 149 1.44 12.87 10.83
CA GLY A 149 1.47 12.41 9.45
C GLY A 149 0.57 11.17 9.22
N LEU A 150 0.58 10.21 10.15
CA LEU A 150 -0.29 9.05 10.07
C LEU A 150 -1.78 9.43 10.14
N LEU A 151 -2.15 10.35 11.02
CA LEU A 151 -3.53 10.84 11.13
C LEU A 151 -3.99 11.56 9.85
N MET A 152 -3.11 12.33 9.20
CA MET A 152 -3.42 12.96 7.91
C MET A 152 -3.69 11.90 6.82
N ILE A 153 -2.90 10.83 6.76
CA ILE A 153 -3.14 9.73 5.82
C ILE A 153 -4.46 9.02 6.11
N LEU A 154 -4.77 8.75 7.38
CA LEU A 154 -6.04 8.13 7.77
C LEU A 154 -7.24 9.02 7.42
N ALA A 155 -7.13 10.34 7.62
CA ALA A 155 -8.15 11.29 7.20
C ALA A 155 -8.36 11.28 5.68
N LEU A 156 -7.27 11.25 4.89
CA LEU A 156 -7.35 11.13 3.43
C LEU A 156 -8.02 9.82 3.01
N ILE A 157 -7.63 8.69 3.58
CA ILE A 157 -8.24 7.38 3.30
C ILE A 157 -9.74 7.42 3.61
N THR A 158 -10.13 7.98 4.75
CA THR A 158 -11.54 8.11 5.15
C THR A 158 -12.33 8.96 4.15
N LEU A 159 -11.76 10.08 3.70
CA LEU A 159 -12.34 10.92 2.66
C LEU A 159 -12.53 10.15 1.35
N LEU A 160 -11.52 9.39 0.90
CA LEU A 160 -11.60 8.63 -0.34
C LEU A 160 -12.64 7.50 -0.26
N ILE A 161 -12.77 6.83 0.89
CA ILE A 161 -13.84 5.86 1.15
C ILE A 161 -15.21 6.52 1.08
N TYR A 162 -15.36 7.70 1.67
CA TYR A 162 -16.60 8.47 1.61
C TYR A 162 -16.96 8.85 0.16
N CYS A 163 -16.01 9.39 -0.61
CA CYS A 163 -16.20 9.73 -2.02
C CYS A 163 -16.59 8.52 -2.88
N TYR A 164 -15.99 7.36 -2.61
CA TYR A 164 -16.33 6.11 -3.29
C TYR A 164 -17.76 5.65 -2.98
N LYS A 165 -18.14 5.64 -1.68
CA LYS A 165 -19.46 5.15 -1.24
C LYS A 165 -20.61 6.04 -1.71
N LYS A 166 -20.40 7.35 -1.80
CA LYS A 166 -21.46 8.31 -2.14
C LYS A 166 -21.93 8.19 -3.60
N HIS A 167 -21.02 7.94 -4.53
CA HIS A 167 -21.32 7.84 -5.96
C HIS A 167 -20.54 6.68 -6.60
N PRO A 168 -20.96 5.42 -6.38
CA PRO A 168 -20.25 4.27 -6.91
C PRO A 168 -20.43 4.17 -8.43
N CYS A 169 -19.32 4.13 -9.17
CA CYS A 169 -19.31 3.83 -10.60
C CYS A 169 -18.15 2.88 -10.94
N ALA A 170 -18.15 2.34 -12.15
CA ALA A 170 -17.14 1.36 -12.56
C ALA A 170 -15.71 1.94 -12.48
N GLU A 171 -15.51 3.16 -12.93
CA GLU A 171 -14.21 3.85 -12.89
C GLU A 171 -13.71 4.04 -11.45
N LYS A 172 -14.58 4.53 -10.55
CA LYS A 172 -14.25 4.72 -9.12
C LYS A 172 -13.93 3.38 -8.45
N ARG A 173 -14.61 2.32 -8.83
CA ARG A 173 -14.33 0.98 -8.31
C ARG A 173 -12.93 0.50 -8.69
N ILE A 174 -12.52 0.70 -9.94
CA ILE A 174 -11.16 0.38 -10.40
C ILE A 174 -10.13 1.22 -9.64
N ALA A 175 -10.32 2.54 -9.57
CA ALA A 175 -9.43 3.44 -8.84
C ALA A 175 -9.31 3.08 -7.36
N PHE A 176 -10.43 2.73 -6.70
CA PHE A 176 -10.45 2.33 -5.30
C PHE A 176 -9.67 1.04 -5.03
N TYR A 177 -9.86 0.00 -5.86
CA TYR A 177 -9.09 -1.25 -5.73
C TYR A 177 -7.61 -1.06 -6.07
N SER A 178 -7.28 -0.18 -7.01
CA SER A 178 -5.89 0.18 -7.29
C SER A 178 -5.22 0.83 -6.08
N LEU A 179 -5.89 1.75 -5.40
CA LEU A 179 -5.37 2.35 -4.15
C LEU A 179 -5.23 1.33 -3.03
N ILE A 180 -6.18 0.39 -2.87
CA ILE A 180 -6.05 -0.70 -1.91
C ILE A 180 -4.82 -1.56 -2.24
N SER A 181 -4.61 -1.90 -3.51
CA SER A 181 -3.43 -2.68 -3.94
C SER A 181 -2.12 -1.95 -3.63
N ILE A 182 -2.04 -0.66 -3.95
CA ILE A 182 -0.89 0.18 -3.61
C ILE A 182 -0.68 0.21 -2.09
N GLY A 183 -1.74 0.39 -1.31
CA GLY A 183 -1.67 0.39 0.15
C GLY A 183 -1.12 -0.91 0.74
N VAL A 184 -1.57 -2.06 0.24
CA VAL A 184 -1.04 -3.38 0.67
C VAL A 184 0.41 -3.55 0.25
N PHE A 185 0.75 -3.16 -0.97
CA PHE A 185 2.14 -3.22 -1.46
C PHE A 185 3.06 -2.33 -0.61
N SER A 186 2.60 -1.15 -0.22
CA SER A 186 3.32 -0.18 0.63
C SER A 186 3.59 -0.68 2.05
N PHE A 187 2.83 -1.66 2.53
CA PHE A 187 3.09 -2.30 3.82
C PHE A 187 4.37 -3.16 3.79
N PHE A 188 4.72 -3.70 2.62
CA PHE A 188 5.85 -4.61 2.45
C PHE A 188 7.00 -4.04 1.60
N SER A 189 6.91 -2.78 1.17
CA SER A 189 7.89 -2.17 0.26
C SER A 189 7.96 -0.65 0.43
N TYR A 190 8.91 -0.02 -0.24
CA TYR A 190 9.09 1.44 -0.34
C TYR A 190 8.53 1.94 -1.68
N THR A 191 7.21 1.89 -1.78
CA THR A 191 6.46 2.05 -3.03
C THR A 191 6.54 3.48 -3.59
N PHE A 192 6.51 4.48 -2.70
CA PHE A 192 6.50 5.89 -3.07
C PHE A 192 7.88 6.49 -3.38
N THR A 193 8.91 5.67 -3.37
CA THR A 193 10.21 6.05 -3.94
C THR A 193 10.16 6.12 -5.48
N TYR A 194 9.20 5.42 -6.11
CA TYR A 194 9.06 5.39 -7.56
C TYR A 194 8.05 6.43 -8.06
N PRO A 195 8.44 7.36 -8.99
CA PRO A 195 7.54 8.39 -9.52
C PRO A 195 6.26 7.84 -10.14
N PHE A 196 6.33 6.67 -10.78
CA PHE A 196 5.17 6.02 -11.39
C PHE A 196 4.04 5.75 -10.38
N THR A 197 4.37 5.35 -9.17
CA THR A 197 3.38 5.10 -8.11
C THR A 197 2.66 6.37 -7.70
N TRP A 198 3.36 7.50 -7.64
CA TRP A 198 2.74 8.80 -7.38
C TRP A 198 1.74 9.17 -8.47
N ILE A 199 2.12 9.01 -9.75
CA ILE A 199 1.24 9.31 -10.88
C ILE A 199 -0.05 8.48 -10.80
N VAL A 200 0.07 7.17 -10.61
CA VAL A 200 -1.10 6.28 -10.49
C VAL A 200 -1.96 6.65 -9.28
N THR A 201 -1.34 6.94 -8.14
CA THR A 201 -2.05 7.33 -6.91
C THR A 201 -2.83 8.62 -7.12
N PHE A 202 -2.22 9.66 -7.69
CA PHE A 202 -2.90 10.93 -7.98
C PHE A 202 -4.04 10.75 -8.98
N LEU A 203 -3.85 9.98 -10.06
CA LEU A 203 -4.92 9.68 -11.01
C LEU A 203 -6.11 8.99 -10.33
N CYS A 204 -5.86 8.02 -9.46
CA CYS A 204 -6.91 7.35 -8.70
C CYS A 204 -7.64 8.31 -7.75
N ILE A 205 -6.92 9.20 -7.08
CA ILE A 205 -7.51 10.23 -6.20
C ILE A 205 -8.40 11.17 -7.03
N ILE A 206 -7.93 11.66 -8.17
CA ILE A 206 -8.70 12.54 -9.06
C ILE A 206 -9.98 11.83 -9.53
N ILE A 207 -9.91 10.57 -9.96
CA ILE A 207 -11.08 9.79 -10.37
C ILE A 207 -12.10 9.66 -9.23
N LEU A 208 -11.65 9.40 -8.00
CA LEU A 208 -12.53 9.27 -6.85
C LEU A 208 -13.19 10.60 -6.45
N THR A 209 -12.48 11.72 -6.61
CA THR A 209 -12.92 13.04 -6.15
C THR A 209 -13.52 13.92 -7.26
N LYS A 210 -13.55 13.46 -8.52
CA LYS A 210 -13.95 14.25 -9.71
C LYS A 210 -15.26 15.03 -9.53
N GLU A 211 -16.26 14.46 -8.87
CA GLU A 211 -17.56 15.11 -8.70
C GLU A 211 -17.52 16.25 -7.67
N TYR A 212 -16.67 16.13 -6.66
CA TYR A 212 -16.46 17.19 -5.67
C TYR A 212 -15.68 18.33 -6.29
N ILE A 213 -14.65 18.02 -7.07
CA ILE A 213 -13.87 19.01 -7.83
C ILE A 213 -14.79 19.76 -8.79
N ALA A 214 -15.61 19.06 -9.58
CA ALA A 214 -16.57 19.68 -10.50
C ALA A 214 -17.53 20.62 -9.77
N LYS A 215 -18.07 20.24 -8.61
CA LYS A 215 -18.95 21.10 -7.82
C LYS A 215 -18.25 22.36 -7.30
N VAL A 216 -17.00 22.27 -6.89
CA VAL A 216 -16.21 23.44 -6.46
C VAL A 216 -16.04 24.43 -7.61
N PHE A 217 -15.69 23.96 -8.81
CA PHE A 217 -15.52 24.81 -9.98
C PHE A 217 -16.85 25.36 -10.57
N THR A 218 -17.97 24.72 -10.29
CA THR A 218 -19.30 25.20 -10.73
C THR A 218 -19.99 26.07 -9.68
N CYS A 219 -19.40 26.23 -8.48
CA CYS A 219 -19.91 27.10 -7.45
C CYS A 219 -19.84 28.57 -7.89
N PRO A 220 -20.95 29.37 -7.83
CA PRO A 220 -21.00 30.74 -8.34
C PRO A 220 -20.02 31.71 -7.67
N ILE A 221 -19.52 31.38 -6.49
CA ILE A 221 -18.54 32.21 -5.75
C ILE A 221 -17.21 32.32 -6.51
N ILE A 222 -16.79 31.29 -7.24
CA ILE A 222 -15.49 31.31 -7.96
C ILE A 222 -15.64 32.01 -9.32
N LYS A 223 -16.85 32.04 -9.93
CA LYS A 223 -17.08 32.77 -11.18
C LYS A 223 -16.85 34.29 -11.04
N ASN A 224 -17.06 34.85 -9.85
CA ASN A 224 -16.89 36.30 -9.62
C ASN A 224 -15.45 36.71 -9.32
N THR A 225 -14.52 35.77 -9.08
CA THR A 225 -13.12 36.10 -8.72
C THR A 225 -12.18 35.98 -9.91
N VAL A 226 -12.62 35.44 -11.06
CA VAL A 226 -11.83 35.28 -12.27
C VAL A 226 -12.14 36.33 -13.36
N CYS A 227 -13.09 37.22 -13.07
CA CYS A 227 -13.49 38.35 -13.97
C CYS A 227 -13.08 39.72 -13.38
N ILE A 228 -11.89 39.86 -12.84
CA ILE A 228 -11.25 41.16 -12.54
C ILE A 228 -9.87 41.16 -13.16
#